data_508b3e71f75e31ef40f393958099c8cb
#
_entry.id   508b3e71f75e31ef40f393958099c8cb
#
_cell.length_a   1.000
_cell.length_b   1.000
_cell.length_c   1.000
_cell.angle_alpha   90.00
_cell.angle_beta   90.00
_cell.angle_gamma   90.00
#
_symmetry.space_group_name_H-M   'P 1'
#
loop_
_entity.id
_entity.type
_entity.pdbx_description
1 polymer ?
#
loop_
_entity_poly.entity_id
_entity_poly.type
_entity_poly.pdbx_seq_one_letter_code
_entity_poly.pdbx_strand_id
1 'polypeptide(L)'
;MNPVHHDTFTLERTYPSPPSKVFRALTDPEAKAQWFLPPGDWTASGYRFDPRVGGSEHVESREPDGTAHIYDAVYHELVPDRRVVFAYDMRMGEDLVSVSLATFELLPLDGGTRLTLTEQGAYLDGDPAGATSRVEGTHQLLDNLGKWLVDGET
;
A
#
# COMPACT_ATOMS: atom_id res chain seq x y z
N MET A 1 19.39 15.61 -14.74
CA MET A 1 18.72 14.34 -14.36
C MET A 1 19.16 13.95 -12.95
N ASN A 2 18.21 13.63 -12.10
CA ASN A 2 18.51 13.22 -10.73
C ASN A 2 19.05 11.78 -10.70
N PRO A 3 19.98 11.48 -9.81
CA PRO A 3 20.42 10.10 -9.62
C PRO A 3 19.28 9.26 -9.03
N VAL A 4 19.22 7.99 -9.43
CA VAL A 4 18.26 7.05 -8.88
C VAL A 4 18.73 6.57 -7.51
N HIS A 5 17.86 6.65 -6.52
CA HIS A 5 18.11 6.10 -5.20
C HIS A 5 17.33 4.79 -5.05
N HIS A 6 17.99 3.73 -4.65
CA HIS A 6 17.36 2.42 -4.41
C HIS A 6 17.30 2.16 -2.91
N ASP A 7 16.17 1.63 -2.46
CA ASP A 7 16.00 1.28 -1.05
C ASP A 7 15.11 0.05 -0.91
N THR A 8 15.37 -0.71 0.15
CA THR A 8 14.54 -1.86 0.53
C THR A 8 14.22 -1.75 2.00
N PHE A 9 12.97 -1.91 2.37
CA PHE A 9 12.58 -1.96 3.77
C PHE A 9 11.62 -3.12 4.02
N THR A 10 11.59 -3.58 5.28
CA THR A 10 10.69 -4.63 5.76
C THR A 10 10.02 -4.15 7.03
N LEU A 11 8.68 -4.22 7.04
CA LEU A 11 7.88 -3.86 8.21
C LEU A 11 7.04 -5.06 8.63
N GLU A 12 6.92 -5.25 9.95
CA GLU A 12 6.10 -6.32 10.52
C GLU A 12 5.00 -5.75 11.39
N ARG A 13 3.85 -6.42 11.38
CA ARG A 13 2.72 -6.14 12.27
C ARG A 13 2.08 -7.45 12.70
N THR A 14 1.63 -7.49 13.95
CA THR A 14 0.80 -8.58 14.43
C THR A 14 -0.60 -8.05 14.67
N TYR A 15 -1.58 -8.67 14.02
CA TYR A 15 -2.98 -8.26 14.14
C TYR A 15 -3.79 -9.38 14.80
N PRO A 16 -4.76 -9.04 15.68
CA PRO A 16 -5.61 -10.03 16.35
C PRO A 16 -6.76 -10.52 15.45
N SER A 17 -6.49 -10.75 14.19
CA SER A 17 -7.47 -11.19 13.19
C SER A 17 -6.89 -12.36 12.41
N PRO A 18 -7.73 -13.31 11.96
CA PRO A 18 -7.23 -14.46 11.20
C PRO A 18 -6.70 -14.04 9.83
N PRO A 19 -5.79 -14.83 9.22
CA PRO A 19 -5.22 -14.51 7.91
C PRO A 19 -6.25 -14.25 6.82
N SER A 20 -7.39 -14.94 6.85
CA SER A 20 -8.45 -14.72 5.86
C SER A 20 -9.02 -13.30 5.93
N LYS A 21 -9.17 -12.75 7.13
CA LYS A 21 -9.69 -11.40 7.32
C LYS A 21 -8.64 -10.36 6.89
N VAL A 22 -7.37 -10.59 7.23
CA VAL A 22 -6.28 -9.71 6.81
C VAL A 22 -6.14 -9.74 5.29
N PHE A 23 -6.18 -10.92 4.68
CA PHE A 23 -6.09 -11.06 3.23
C PHE A 23 -7.25 -10.33 2.53
N ARG A 24 -8.46 -10.46 3.07
CA ARG A 24 -9.62 -9.73 2.54
C ARG A 24 -9.43 -8.22 2.63
N ALA A 25 -8.87 -7.73 3.72
CA ALA A 25 -8.58 -6.30 3.88
C ALA A 25 -7.61 -5.79 2.81
N LEU A 26 -6.67 -6.64 2.37
CA LEU A 26 -5.68 -6.30 1.36
C LEU A 26 -6.21 -6.43 -0.07
N THR A 27 -7.22 -7.26 -0.32
CA THR A 27 -7.62 -7.67 -1.67
C THR A 27 -9.08 -7.41 -2.03
N ASP A 28 -9.92 -7.04 -1.08
CA ASP A 28 -11.29 -6.65 -1.39
C ASP A 28 -11.34 -5.14 -1.61
N PRO A 29 -11.82 -4.67 -2.78
CA PRO A 29 -11.83 -3.23 -3.09
C PRO A 29 -12.56 -2.38 -2.06
N GLU A 30 -13.72 -2.82 -1.58
CA GLU A 30 -14.48 -2.07 -0.57
C GLU A 30 -13.76 -2.01 0.77
N ALA A 31 -13.19 -3.14 1.20
CA ALA A 31 -12.45 -3.20 2.45
C ALA A 31 -11.18 -2.36 2.37
N LYS A 32 -10.42 -2.50 1.30
CA LYS A 32 -9.17 -1.76 1.14
C LYS A 32 -9.39 -0.25 1.09
N ALA A 33 -10.44 0.21 0.45
CA ALA A 33 -10.76 1.63 0.39
C ALA A 33 -10.93 2.25 1.79
N GLN A 34 -11.34 1.48 2.79
CA GLN A 34 -11.60 1.99 4.13
C GLN A 34 -10.33 2.41 4.88
N TRP A 35 -9.20 1.80 4.58
CA TRP A 35 -7.96 2.09 5.31
C TRP A 35 -6.83 2.63 4.41
N PHE A 36 -6.92 2.41 3.11
CA PHE A 36 -5.86 2.74 2.15
C PHE A 36 -5.98 4.17 1.60
N LEU A 37 -7.20 4.66 1.39
CA LEU A 37 -7.41 6.00 0.82
C LEU A 37 -7.03 7.08 1.85
N PRO A 38 -6.49 8.23 1.38
CA PRO A 38 -6.02 9.26 2.29
C PRO A 38 -7.16 9.83 3.15
N PRO A 39 -6.90 10.05 4.45
CA PRO A 39 -7.89 10.63 5.35
C PRO A 39 -7.87 12.15 5.34
N GLY A 40 -8.81 12.74 6.05
CA GLY A 40 -8.81 14.17 6.35
C GLY A 40 -9.23 15.01 5.17
N ASP A 41 -8.49 16.09 4.93
CA ASP A 41 -8.81 17.09 3.92
C ASP A 41 -8.20 16.79 2.53
N TRP A 42 -7.53 15.66 2.39
CA TRP A 42 -7.16 15.16 1.07
C TRP A 42 -8.41 14.62 0.37
N THR A 43 -8.42 14.68 -0.96
CA THR A 43 -9.49 14.06 -1.75
C THR A 43 -8.92 12.90 -2.56
N ALA A 44 -9.72 11.85 -2.70
CA ALA A 44 -9.38 10.71 -3.55
C ALA A 44 -10.43 10.56 -4.62
N SER A 45 -10.02 10.26 -5.84
CA SER A 45 -10.93 10.09 -6.97
C SER A 45 -10.49 8.92 -7.85
N GLY A 46 -11.46 8.32 -8.54
CA GLY A 46 -11.18 7.30 -9.52
C GLY A 46 -10.58 6.01 -8.96
N TYR A 47 -10.85 5.70 -7.68
CA TYR A 47 -10.32 4.46 -7.11
C TYR A 47 -10.90 3.26 -7.85
N ARG A 48 -10.02 2.44 -8.41
CA ARG A 48 -10.35 1.21 -9.10
C ARG A 48 -9.40 0.13 -8.65
N PHE A 49 -9.92 -1.04 -8.34
CA PHE A 49 -9.09 -2.17 -7.95
C PHE A 49 -9.71 -3.44 -8.52
N ASP A 50 -8.92 -4.13 -9.35
CA ASP A 50 -9.26 -5.44 -9.90
C ASP A 50 -8.33 -6.47 -9.25
N PRO A 51 -8.78 -7.15 -8.17
CA PRO A 51 -7.90 -7.98 -7.35
C PRO A 51 -7.70 -9.38 -7.93
N ARG A 52 -7.00 -9.45 -9.04
CA ARG A 52 -6.64 -10.72 -9.70
C ARG A 52 -5.23 -10.60 -10.28
N VAL A 53 -4.62 -11.73 -10.57
CA VAL A 53 -3.31 -11.75 -11.26
C VAL A 53 -3.45 -11.03 -12.59
N GLY A 54 -2.58 -10.06 -12.84
CA GLY A 54 -2.65 -9.19 -14.01
C GLY A 54 -3.63 -8.03 -13.85
N GLY A 55 -4.39 -7.99 -12.76
CA GLY A 55 -5.29 -6.88 -12.47
C GLY A 55 -4.56 -5.65 -11.97
N SER A 56 -5.22 -4.51 -12.03
CA SER A 56 -4.64 -3.22 -11.67
C SER A 56 -5.38 -2.55 -10.52
N GLU A 57 -4.68 -1.61 -9.89
CA GLU A 57 -5.25 -0.75 -8.86
C GLU A 57 -4.82 0.68 -9.17
N HIS A 58 -5.76 1.62 -9.08
CA HIS A 58 -5.50 3.02 -9.42
C HIS A 58 -6.25 3.95 -8.48
N VAL A 59 -5.57 5.01 -8.06
CA VAL A 59 -6.21 6.12 -7.36
C VAL A 59 -5.44 7.41 -7.61
N GLU A 60 -6.16 8.51 -7.77
CA GLU A 60 -5.61 9.85 -7.75
C GLU A 60 -6.01 10.52 -6.43
N SER A 61 -5.02 10.98 -5.68
CA SER A 61 -5.23 11.71 -4.43
C SER A 61 -4.72 13.12 -4.59
N ARG A 62 -5.44 14.09 -4.00
CA ARG A 62 -5.02 15.49 -4.06
C ARG A 62 -4.89 16.04 -2.66
N GLU A 63 -3.77 16.74 -2.43
CA GLU A 63 -3.57 17.52 -1.22
C GLU A 63 -4.50 18.75 -1.24
N PRO A 64 -4.72 19.39 -0.09
CA PRO A 64 -5.55 20.61 -0.07
C PRO A 64 -5.07 21.72 -1.00
N ASP A 65 -3.77 21.77 -1.29
CA ASP A 65 -3.20 22.76 -2.24
C ASP A 65 -3.38 22.38 -3.71
N GLY A 66 -3.99 21.23 -3.99
CA GLY A 66 -4.24 20.74 -5.35
C GLY A 66 -3.18 19.84 -5.93
N THR A 67 -2.07 19.60 -5.22
CA THR A 67 -1.01 18.71 -5.70
C THR A 67 -1.57 17.30 -5.85
N ALA A 68 -1.44 16.72 -7.05
CA ALA A 68 -1.95 15.38 -7.35
C ALA A 68 -0.89 14.32 -7.09
N HIS A 69 -1.31 13.25 -6.43
CA HIS A 69 -0.52 12.04 -6.23
C HIS A 69 -1.26 10.90 -6.94
N ILE A 70 -0.60 10.25 -7.90
CA ILE A 70 -1.21 9.19 -8.69
C ILE A 70 -0.53 7.87 -8.37
N TYR A 71 -1.33 6.91 -7.92
CA TYR A 71 -0.87 5.57 -7.59
C TYR A 71 -1.43 4.60 -8.63
N ASP A 72 -0.53 3.82 -9.24
CA ASP A 72 -0.89 2.77 -10.19
C ASP A 72 -0.15 1.49 -9.85
N ALA A 73 -0.88 0.40 -9.66
CA ALA A 73 -0.32 -0.90 -9.32
C ALA A 73 -0.78 -1.98 -10.27
N VAL A 74 0.05 -3.01 -10.42
CA VAL A 74 -0.27 -4.24 -11.14
C VAL A 74 0.02 -5.41 -10.21
N TYR A 75 -0.93 -6.33 -10.07
CA TYR A 75 -0.83 -7.48 -9.19
C TYR A 75 -0.26 -8.67 -9.93
N HIS A 76 0.79 -9.26 -9.38
CA HIS A 76 1.53 -10.38 -9.99
C HIS A 76 1.19 -11.72 -9.37
N GLU A 77 0.92 -11.76 -8.06
CA GLU A 77 0.57 -12.99 -7.38
C GLU A 77 -0.39 -12.72 -6.22
N LEU A 78 -1.40 -13.55 -6.12
CA LEU A 78 -2.37 -13.52 -5.02
C LEU A 78 -2.56 -14.97 -4.56
N VAL A 79 -1.94 -15.33 -3.43
CA VAL A 79 -2.12 -16.63 -2.80
C VAL A 79 -3.03 -16.43 -1.59
N PRO A 80 -4.27 -16.92 -1.63
CA PRO A 80 -5.23 -16.66 -0.56
C PRO A 80 -4.66 -16.93 0.83
N ASP A 81 -4.84 -15.95 1.72
CA ASP A 81 -4.46 -15.98 3.12
C ASP A 81 -2.95 -16.10 3.38
N ARG A 82 -2.11 -15.99 2.35
CA ARG A 82 -0.68 -16.21 2.45
C ARG A 82 0.20 -15.11 1.89
N ARG A 83 -0.07 -14.65 0.67
CA ARG A 83 0.88 -13.76 -0.01
C ARG A 83 0.23 -12.91 -1.09
N VAL A 84 0.68 -11.66 -1.19
CA VAL A 84 0.30 -10.74 -2.27
C VAL A 84 1.59 -10.11 -2.79
N VAL A 85 1.83 -10.20 -4.10
CA VAL A 85 2.97 -9.55 -4.75
C VAL A 85 2.44 -8.60 -5.80
N PHE A 86 2.85 -7.33 -5.71
CA PHE A 86 2.43 -6.31 -6.66
C PHE A 86 3.54 -5.28 -6.88
N ALA A 87 3.50 -4.62 -8.04
CA ALA A 87 4.40 -3.52 -8.36
C ALA A 87 3.57 -2.25 -8.52
N TYR A 88 4.11 -1.11 -8.10
CA TYR A 88 3.37 0.14 -8.24
C TYR A 88 4.26 1.33 -8.55
N ASP A 89 3.65 2.28 -9.28
CA ASP A 89 4.24 3.57 -9.60
C ASP A 89 3.61 4.65 -8.75
N MET A 90 4.41 5.64 -8.36
CA MET A 90 3.89 6.87 -7.79
C MET A 90 4.28 8.03 -8.67
N ARG A 91 3.30 8.87 -9.00
CA ARG A 91 3.52 10.12 -9.70
C ARG A 91 3.05 11.28 -8.85
N MET A 92 3.75 12.39 -8.98
CA MET A 92 3.32 13.65 -8.37
C MET A 92 3.16 14.64 -9.54
N GLY A 93 1.91 15.02 -9.85
CA GLY A 93 1.63 15.71 -11.09
C GLY A 93 1.99 14.83 -12.29
N GLU A 94 2.86 15.34 -13.16
CA GLU A 94 3.32 14.60 -14.33
C GLU A 94 4.64 13.84 -14.10
N ASP A 95 5.27 14.05 -12.94
CA ASP A 95 6.58 13.48 -12.64
C ASP A 95 6.47 12.10 -12.05
N LEU A 96 7.21 11.14 -12.62
CA LEU A 96 7.35 9.80 -12.03
C LEU A 96 8.30 9.91 -10.82
N VAL A 97 7.78 9.64 -9.63
CA VAL A 97 8.51 9.79 -8.37
C VAL A 97 9.20 8.49 -7.97
N SER A 98 8.51 7.37 -8.14
CA SER A 98 9.07 6.07 -7.74
C SER A 98 8.42 4.92 -8.47
N VAL A 99 9.16 3.80 -8.52
CA VAL A 99 8.65 2.50 -8.96
C VAL A 99 9.05 1.48 -7.90
N SER A 100 8.10 0.69 -7.41
CA SER A 100 8.31 -0.21 -6.28
C SER A 100 7.75 -1.59 -6.53
N LEU A 101 8.40 -2.59 -5.93
CA LEU A 101 7.91 -3.96 -5.84
C LEU A 101 7.59 -4.25 -4.39
N ALA A 102 6.36 -4.64 -4.10
CA ALA A 102 5.88 -4.87 -2.74
C ALA A 102 5.39 -6.30 -2.56
N THR A 103 5.72 -6.90 -1.41
CA THR A 103 5.32 -8.25 -1.06
C THR A 103 4.72 -8.25 0.35
N PHE A 104 3.45 -8.67 0.46
CA PHE A 104 2.83 -8.98 1.74
C PHE A 104 2.91 -10.49 1.96
N GLU A 105 3.35 -10.89 3.16
CA GLU A 105 3.35 -12.28 3.60
C GLU A 105 2.55 -12.37 4.89
N LEU A 106 1.64 -13.34 4.96
CA LEU A 106 0.79 -13.56 6.13
C LEU A 106 1.14 -14.90 6.75
N LEU A 107 1.44 -14.88 8.05
CA LEU A 107 1.73 -16.07 8.83
C LEU A 107 0.67 -16.20 9.93
N PRO A 108 -0.06 -17.34 9.97
CA PRO A 108 -1.03 -17.56 11.05
C PRO A 108 -0.31 -17.72 12.39
N LEU A 109 -0.84 -17.05 13.41
CA LEU A 109 -0.40 -17.16 14.79
C LEU A 109 -1.59 -17.57 15.64
N ASP A 110 -1.31 -18.05 16.87
CA ASP A 110 -2.38 -18.26 17.84
C ASP A 110 -3.07 -16.92 18.11
N GLY A 111 -4.36 -16.85 17.77
CA GLY A 111 -5.16 -15.66 17.98
C GLY A 111 -4.93 -14.50 16.99
N GLY A 112 -4.24 -14.76 15.87
CA GLY A 112 -4.03 -13.68 14.93
C GLY A 112 -3.17 -13.99 13.73
N THR A 113 -2.58 -12.94 13.17
CA THR A 113 -1.76 -13.01 11.96
C THR A 113 -0.53 -12.11 12.12
N ARG A 114 0.63 -12.60 11.70
CA ARG A 114 1.78 -11.75 11.45
C ARG A 114 1.78 -11.37 9.98
N LEU A 115 1.76 -10.07 9.73
CA LEU A 115 1.92 -9.52 8.40
C LEU A 115 3.33 -8.99 8.26
N THR A 116 4.02 -9.37 7.19
CA THR A 116 5.32 -8.84 6.82
C THR A 116 5.20 -8.18 5.46
N LEU A 117 5.58 -6.91 5.37
CA LEU A 117 5.66 -6.19 4.11
C LEU A 117 7.12 -5.91 3.79
N THR A 118 7.58 -6.41 2.65
CA THR A 118 8.88 -6.07 2.09
C THR A 118 8.67 -5.25 0.84
N GLU A 119 9.31 -4.09 0.77
CA GLU A 119 9.18 -3.20 -0.38
C GLU A 119 10.55 -2.80 -0.89
N GLN A 120 10.74 -2.92 -2.21
CA GLN A 120 11.97 -2.58 -2.93
C GLN A 120 11.63 -1.47 -3.91
N GLY A 121 12.30 -0.33 -3.79
CA GLY A 121 11.92 0.83 -4.59
C GLY A 121 13.08 1.53 -5.28
N ALA A 122 12.77 2.11 -6.44
CA ALA A 122 13.61 3.06 -7.13
C ALA A 122 12.96 4.43 -7.00
N TYR A 123 13.67 5.40 -6.40
CA TYR A 123 13.20 6.76 -6.17
C TYR A 123 13.89 7.69 -7.15
N LEU A 124 13.11 8.44 -7.91
CA LEU A 124 13.57 9.12 -9.13
C LEU A 124 13.51 10.65 -9.03
N ASP A 125 12.91 11.18 -7.97
CA ASP A 125 12.69 12.63 -7.83
C ASP A 125 13.87 13.41 -7.28
N GLY A 126 14.93 12.72 -6.88
CA GLY A 126 16.13 13.37 -6.31
C GLY A 126 15.97 13.85 -4.88
N ASP A 127 14.83 13.59 -4.24
CA ASP A 127 14.62 13.95 -2.84
C ASP A 127 15.32 12.93 -1.94
N PRO A 128 16.35 13.33 -1.17
CA PRO A 128 17.07 12.39 -0.29
C PRO A 128 16.18 11.84 0.84
N ALA A 129 15.08 12.50 1.15
CA ALA A 129 14.13 12.03 2.16
C ALA A 129 13.04 11.12 1.58
N GLY A 130 12.99 10.90 0.27
CA GLY A 130 11.89 10.18 -0.39
C GLY A 130 11.67 8.78 0.14
N ALA A 131 12.74 8.00 0.31
CA ALA A 131 12.65 6.64 0.85
C ALA A 131 12.17 6.66 2.31
N THR A 132 12.69 7.56 3.13
CA THR A 132 12.28 7.70 4.54
C THR A 132 10.81 8.09 4.64
N SER A 133 10.36 9.03 3.81
CA SER A 133 8.95 9.44 3.77
C SER A 133 8.04 8.28 3.38
N ARG A 134 8.49 7.42 2.46
CA ARG A 134 7.73 6.24 2.05
C ARG A 134 7.57 5.26 3.22
N VAL A 135 8.64 5.02 3.98
CA VAL A 135 8.58 4.14 5.16
C VAL A 135 7.59 4.70 6.18
N GLU A 136 7.67 6.00 6.48
CA GLU A 136 6.74 6.64 7.42
C GLU A 136 5.29 6.54 6.97
N GLY A 137 5.02 6.81 5.69
CA GLY A 137 3.67 6.70 5.12
C GLY A 137 3.15 5.27 5.15
N THR A 138 4.03 4.29 4.94
CA THR A 138 3.68 2.88 4.99
C THR A 138 3.36 2.43 6.41
N HIS A 139 4.11 2.89 7.41
CA HIS A 139 3.76 2.66 8.82
C HIS A 139 2.35 3.17 9.11
N GLN A 140 2.01 4.37 8.64
CA GLN A 140 0.68 4.93 8.85
C GLN A 140 -0.42 4.07 8.21
N LEU A 141 -0.18 3.57 6.99
CA LEU A 141 -1.14 2.68 6.31
C LEU A 141 -1.34 1.38 7.09
N LEU A 142 -0.27 0.78 7.60
CA LEU A 142 -0.38 -0.45 8.39
C LEU A 142 -1.08 -0.22 9.73
N ASP A 143 -0.93 0.96 10.33
CA ASP A 143 -1.67 1.35 11.53
C ASP A 143 -3.16 1.53 11.21
N ASN A 144 -3.49 2.15 10.07
CA ASN A 144 -4.87 2.30 9.62
C ASN A 144 -5.52 0.93 9.38
N LEU A 145 -4.78 0.01 8.75
CA LEU A 145 -5.24 -1.36 8.56
C LEU A 145 -5.56 -2.03 9.89
N GLY A 146 -4.68 -1.88 10.87
CA GLY A 146 -4.88 -2.44 12.21
C GLY A 146 -6.15 -1.92 12.87
N LYS A 147 -6.41 -0.61 12.78
CA LYS A 147 -7.63 0.00 13.31
C LYS A 147 -8.88 -0.54 12.61
N TRP A 148 -8.82 -0.66 11.29
CA TRP A 148 -9.95 -1.18 10.52
C TRP A 148 -10.26 -2.63 10.90
N LEU A 149 -9.24 -3.45 11.10
CA LEU A 149 -9.42 -4.85 11.49
C LEU A 149 -10.11 -5.00 12.83
N VAL A 150 -9.95 -4.05 13.74
CA VAL A 150 -10.59 -4.07 15.07
C VAL A 150 -11.96 -3.40 15.04
N ASP A 151 -12.07 -2.22 14.41
CA ASP A 151 -13.24 -1.34 14.51
C ASP A 151 -14.11 -1.28 13.27
N GLY A 152 -13.54 -1.48 12.09
CA GLY A 152 -14.16 -1.13 10.82
C GLY A 152 -15.10 -2.15 10.23
N GLU A 153 -15.09 -3.39 10.72
CA GLU A 153 -15.90 -4.47 10.14
C GLU A 153 -17.10 -4.79 11.05
N THR A 154 -17.98 -3.83 11.17
CA THR A 154 -19.22 -4.01 11.90
C THR A 154 -20.39 -4.27 10.96
#